data_a3ef53084c9067078df52e3704154352
#
_entry.id   a3ef53084c9067078df52e3704154352
#
_cell.length_a   1.000
_cell.length_b   1.000
_cell.length_c   1.000
_cell.angle_alpha   90.00
_cell.angle_beta   90.00
_cell.angle_gamma   90.00
#
_symmetry.space_group_name_H-M   'P 1'
#
loop_
_entity.id
_entity.type
_entity.pdbx_description
1 polymer ?
#
loop_
_entity_poly.entity_id
_entity_poly.type
_entity_poly.pdbx_seq_one_letter_code
_entity_poly.pdbx_strand_id
1 'polypeptide(L)'
;MLLTITTTRYPATDLGYLLHKHPAKVQTIPFAAGDAHIFYPEATEEKCTAALLLDIDPVKLARKSGPGGNDFALEAYVNDRPYVASSFMSAAIAQAYSTAMNGRCKDKPEVVDEALPLEINLSSLPVSGGEQLLRNIFEPLGYEVSLQPAILDTQFPEWGSSRYFQVSLKNTIPLKTLLSQLYILIPVCDNNKHYFVGDHELEKLMEKGQGWLDGHPLKELITRRYLKHIGTLTQQALDILTREEGTPEEAKPAQEKVRLHDVRLQAVRDILLEHGVTAVADMGCGEGKLLRLLKDNSQFKRILGMDVSFRSLQIAAGKLKLERQPESQKDRITLIHGSLTYKDKRLSGYEAATLVEVIEHLDPPRLAALEKVVFECTRPPMVIITTVNAEYNIKYEALTAGAFRHSDHRFEWTRAEFEAWAGRIAAQFRYSVTFRPLGDYDETVGAPSQLALFKTSAS
;
A
#
# COMPACT_ATOMS: atom_id res chain seq x y z
N MET A 1 -14.57 14.56 6.52
CA MET A 1 -13.45 15.48 6.19
C MET A 1 -14.01 16.61 5.34
N LEU A 2 -13.64 17.84 5.63
CA LEU A 2 -14.12 19.03 4.93
C LEU A 2 -12.93 19.78 4.31
N LEU A 3 -13.02 20.13 3.04
CA LEU A 3 -12.13 21.04 2.33
C LEU A 3 -12.91 22.30 1.99
N THR A 4 -12.38 23.48 2.32
CA THR A 4 -12.89 24.76 1.79
C THR A 4 -11.83 25.45 0.97
N ILE A 5 -12.26 26.11 -0.11
CA ILE A 5 -11.43 26.95 -0.99
C ILE A 5 -12.09 28.32 -1.03
N THR A 6 -11.38 29.33 -0.56
CA THR A 6 -11.87 30.72 -0.49
C THR A 6 -11.02 31.61 -1.38
N THR A 7 -11.64 32.56 -2.06
CA THR A 7 -10.95 33.66 -2.76
C THR A 7 -11.57 35.00 -2.45
N THR A 8 -10.76 36.06 -2.51
CA THR A 8 -11.15 37.46 -2.40
C THR A 8 -10.84 38.26 -3.68
N ARG A 9 -10.46 37.54 -4.76
CA ARG A 9 -10.28 38.17 -6.08
C ARG A 9 -11.61 38.66 -6.57
N TYR A 10 -11.74 39.97 -6.90
CA TYR A 10 -12.99 40.59 -7.36
C TYR A 10 -13.24 40.35 -8.87
N PRO A 11 -14.43 39.93 -9.30
CA PRO A 11 -15.52 39.45 -8.46
C PRO A 11 -15.23 38.00 -7.98
N ALA A 12 -15.33 37.77 -6.67
CA ALA A 12 -14.95 36.47 -6.06
C ALA A 12 -15.91 35.33 -6.49
N THR A 13 -17.11 35.65 -6.93
CA THR A 13 -18.09 34.71 -7.49
C THR A 13 -17.60 33.97 -8.74
N ASP A 14 -16.53 34.46 -9.40
CA ASP A 14 -15.88 33.78 -10.52
C ASP A 14 -15.36 32.38 -10.12
N LEU A 15 -15.11 32.14 -8.82
CA LEU A 15 -14.77 30.80 -8.29
C LEU A 15 -15.82 29.75 -8.64
N GLY A 16 -17.10 30.10 -8.65
CA GLY A 16 -18.19 29.21 -9.04
C GLY A 16 -18.12 28.78 -10.50
N TYR A 17 -17.77 29.69 -11.41
CA TYR A 17 -17.54 29.38 -12.82
C TYR A 17 -16.31 28.52 -13.03
N LEU A 18 -15.19 28.84 -12.37
CA LEU A 18 -13.95 28.07 -12.45
C LEU A 18 -14.11 26.62 -11.94
N LEU A 19 -14.88 26.43 -10.86
CA LEU A 19 -15.16 25.10 -10.31
C LEU A 19 -16.29 24.37 -11.06
N HIS A 20 -16.98 25.01 -11.97
CA HIS A 20 -18.19 24.49 -12.64
C HIS A 20 -19.27 24.08 -11.65
N LYS A 21 -19.46 24.89 -10.60
CA LYS A 21 -20.40 24.64 -9.50
C LYS A 21 -21.18 25.89 -9.19
N HIS A 22 -22.50 25.80 -9.33
CA HIS A 22 -23.37 26.96 -9.11
C HIS A 22 -23.49 27.27 -7.61
N PRO A 23 -23.15 28.50 -7.16
CA PRO A 23 -23.14 28.84 -5.72
C PRO A 23 -24.49 28.68 -4.99
N ALA A 24 -25.61 28.91 -5.70
CA ALA A 24 -26.96 28.79 -5.10
C ALA A 24 -27.48 27.34 -5.01
N LYS A 25 -26.68 26.32 -5.39
CA LYS A 25 -27.13 24.92 -5.42
C LYS A 25 -26.17 24.03 -4.67
N VAL A 26 -26.69 23.23 -3.74
CA VAL A 26 -25.95 22.10 -3.18
C VAL A 26 -25.91 21.00 -4.22
N GLN A 27 -24.72 20.48 -4.50
CA GLN A 27 -24.51 19.37 -5.43
C GLN A 27 -23.96 18.18 -4.69
N THR A 28 -24.55 17.01 -4.93
CA THR A 28 -24.09 15.73 -4.38
C THR A 28 -23.55 14.89 -5.50
N ILE A 29 -22.32 14.40 -5.32
CA ILE A 29 -21.61 13.53 -6.27
C ILE A 29 -21.33 12.21 -5.58
N PRO A 30 -21.91 11.09 -6.06
CA PRO A 30 -21.62 9.78 -5.50
C PRO A 30 -20.19 9.36 -5.86
N PHE A 31 -19.46 8.80 -4.90
CA PHE A 31 -18.15 8.20 -5.14
C PHE A 31 -18.05 6.83 -4.45
N ALA A 32 -16.92 6.14 -4.62
CA ALA A 32 -16.77 4.75 -4.19
C ALA A 32 -17.04 4.50 -2.70
N ALA A 33 -16.83 5.52 -1.84
CA ALA A 33 -16.93 5.39 -0.38
C ALA A 33 -18.17 6.06 0.25
N GLY A 34 -19.01 6.72 -0.55
CA GLY A 34 -20.15 7.50 -0.04
C GLY A 34 -20.52 8.60 -1.00
N ASP A 35 -20.86 9.77 -0.48
CA ASP A 35 -21.26 10.95 -1.21
C ASP A 35 -20.35 12.14 -0.90
N ALA A 36 -20.06 12.96 -1.91
CA ALA A 36 -19.34 14.22 -1.76
C ALA A 36 -20.34 15.38 -2.01
N HIS A 37 -20.50 16.25 -1.02
CA HIS A 37 -21.39 17.39 -1.09
C HIS A 37 -20.60 18.67 -1.36
N ILE A 38 -21.04 19.44 -2.37
CA ILE A 38 -20.43 20.71 -2.76
C ILE A 38 -21.46 21.80 -2.52
N PHE A 39 -21.07 22.81 -1.76
CA PHE A 39 -21.90 23.98 -1.45
C PHE A 39 -21.04 25.20 -1.19
N TYR A 40 -21.66 26.37 -1.14
CA TYR A 40 -21.00 27.63 -0.91
C TYR A 40 -21.51 28.27 0.38
N PRO A 41 -20.74 28.22 1.49
CA PRO A 41 -21.10 28.90 2.72
C PRO A 41 -21.18 30.44 2.57
N GLU A 42 -20.38 30.98 1.65
CA GLU A 42 -20.34 32.40 1.33
C GLU A 42 -20.08 32.60 -0.17
N ALA A 43 -20.86 33.43 -0.81
CA ALA A 43 -20.73 33.75 -2.22
C ALA A 43 -21.16 35.19 -2.50
N THR A 44 -20.26 36.13 -2.19
CA THR A 44 -20.37 37.54 -2.50
C THR A 44 -19.34 37.96 -3.55
N GLU A 45 -19.42 39.17 -4.08
CA GLU A 45 -18.42 39.68 -5.04
C GLU A 45 -17.06 39.92 -4.37
N GLU A 46 -17.05 40.17 -3.06
CA GLU A 46 -15.84 40.43 -2.27
C GLU A 46 -15.18 39.13 -1.77
N LYS A 47 -16.01 38.13 -1.52
CA LYS A 47 -15.53 36.85 -0.95
C LYS A 47 -16.40 35.67 -1.35
N CYS A 48 -15.76 34.62 -1.84
CA CYS A 48 -16.45 33.41 -2.21
C CYS A 48 -15.72 32.18 -1.64
N THR A 49 -16.46 31.34 -0.94
CA THR A 49 -15.97 30.10 -0.33
C THR A 49 -16.74 28.91 -0.88
N ALA A 50 -16.05 28.01 -1.55
CA ALA A 50 -16.56 26.71 -1.97
C ALA A 50 -16.17 25.65 -0.95
N ALA A 51 -17.10 24.81 -0.56
CA ALA A 51 -16.92 23.71 0.38
C ALA A 51 -17.15 22.36 -0.29
N LEU A 52 -16.26 21.40 -0.03
CA LEU A 52 -16.37 20.00 -0.42
C LEU A 52 -16.37 19.14 0.85
N LEU A 53 -17.51 18.57 1.20
CA LEU A 53 -17.72 17.73 2.37
C LEU A 53 -17.82 16.26 1.95
N LEU A 54 -17.01 15.41 2.54
CA LEU A 54 -17.14 13.97 2.40
C LEU A 54 -18.13 13.41 3.42
N ASP A 55 -19.17 12.78 2.93
CA ASP A 55 -20.09 11.94 3.69
C ASP A 55 -19.76 10.47 3.38
N ILE A 56 -18.95 9.88 4.26
CA ILE A 56 -18.48 8.50 4.11
C ILE A 56 -19.43 7.57 4.85
N ASP A 57 -20.00 6.61 4.12
CA ASP A 57 -20.81 5.53 4.69
C ASP A 57 -19.90 4.34 5.07
N PRO A 58 -19.56 4.18 6.37
CA PRO A 58 -18.68 3.12 6.82
C PRO A 58 -19.29 1.72 6.61
N VAL A 59 -20.62 1.61 6.59
CA VAL A 59 -21.31 0.35 6.35
C VAL A 59 -21.23 -0.03 4.87
N LYS A 60 -21.42 0.93 3.96
CA LYS A 60 -21.20 0.68 2.52
C LYS A 60 -19.74 0.33 2.21
N LEU A 61 -18.78 0.94 2.89
CA LEU A 61 -17.37 0.59 2.75
C LEU A 61 -17.09 -0.85 3.17
N ALA A 62 -17.65 -1.29 4.29
CA ALA A 62 -17.52 -2.66 4.78
C ALA A 62 -18.26 -3.68 3.86
N ARG A 63 -19.39 -3.30 3.27
CA ARG A 63 -20.20 -4.17 2.41
C ARG A 63 -19.74 -4.22 0.94
N LYS A 64 -19.06 -3.21 0.43
CA LYS A 64 -18.58 -3.16 -0.97
C LYS A 64 -17.35 -4.04 -1.24
N SER A 65 -16.93 -4.88 -0.32
CA SER A 65 -15.88 -5.86 -0.53
C SER A 65 -16.41 -7.12 -1.26
N GLY A 66 -17.01 -6.94 -2.46
CA GLY A 66 -17.23 -8.01 -3.44
C GLY A 66 -18.68 -8.41 -3.74
N PRO A 67 -19.01 -8.78 -4.99
CA PRO A 67 -20.26 -9.45 -5.34
C PRO A 67 -20.17 -10.92 -4.93
N GLY A 68 -20.82 -11.27 -3.83
CA GLY A 68 -20.88 -12.63 -3.29
C GLY A 68 -20.78 -12.59 -1.78
N GLY A 69 -21.85 -12.10 -1.16
CA GLY A 69 -21.97 -12.07 0.28
C GLY A 69 -21.76 -13.44 0.90
N ASN A 70 -20.67 -13.60 1.62
CA ASN A 70 -20.58 -14.53 2.72
C ASN A 70 -20.08 -13.77 3.94
N ASP A 71 -20.98 -13.58 4.86
CA ASP A 71 -20.98 -12.79 6.09
C ASP A 71 -20.08 -13.37 7.20
N PHE A 72 -18.89 -13.86 6.93
CA PHE A 72 -18.00 -14.39 7.97
C PHE A 72 -16.53 -14.07 7.75
N ALA A 73 -16.20 -12.88 7.29
CA ALA A 73 -14.86 -12.38 7.52
C ALA A 73 -14.90 -11.55 8.81
N LEU A 74 -14.25 -12.01 9.84
CA LEU A 74 -13.75 -11.20 10.96
C LEU A 74 -12.69 -10.18 10.46
N GLU A 75 -12.93 -9.61 9.27
CA GLU A 75 -12.13 -8.56 8.72
C GLU A 75 -12.59 -7.25 9.33
N ALA A 76 -11.73 -6.79 10.23
CA ALA A 76 -11.63 -5.42 10.65
C ALA A 76 -12.98 -4.80 11.01
N TYR A 77 -13.34 -4.88 12.24
CA TYR A 77 -14.20 -3.88 12.85
C TYR A 77 -13.87 -2.53 12.22
N VAL A 78 -14.89 -1.77 11.84
CA VAL A 78 -14.78 -0.42 11.25
C VAL A 78 -13.80 0.48 12.01
N ASN A 79 -13.51 0.17 13.27
CA ASN A 79 -12.58 0.87 14.16
C ASN A 79 -11.10 0.55 13.92
N ASP A 80 -10.75 -0.58 13.26
CA ASP A 80 -9.35 -0.97 13.05
C ASP A 80 -8.78 -0.48 11.72
N ARG A 81 -9.62 0.03 10.83
CA ARG A 81 -9.16 0.71 9.62
C ARG A 81 -8.98 2.19 9.94
N PRO A 82 -7.75 2.72 9.87
CA PRO A 82 -7.59 4.17 9.91
C PRO A 82 -8.49 4.76 8.81
N TYR A 83 -9.32 5.72 9.16
CA TYR A 83 -10.17 6.43 8.20
C TYR A 83 -9.30 6.99 7.08
N VAL A 84 -9.43 6.44 5.88
CA VAL A 84 -8.64 6.83 4.69
C VAL A 84 -9.27 8.07 4.05
N ALA A 85 -9.74 9.00 4.87
CA ALA A 85 -10.39 10.22 4.40
C ALA A 85 -9.52 11.04 3.43
N SER A 86 -8.19 10.96 3.58
CA SER A 86 -7.23 11.62 2.69
C SER A 86 -7.30 11.11 1.25
N SER A 87 -7.29 9.79 1.03
CA SER A 87 -7.40 9.21 -0.31
C SER A 87 -8.78 9.43 -0.92
N PHE A 88 -9.84 9.39 -0.10
CA PHE A 88 -11.20 9.70 -0.55
C PHE A 88 -11.38 11.18 -0.90
N MET A 89 -10.72 12.10 -0.16
CA MET A 89 -10.72 13.51 -0.49
C MET A 89 -10.07 13.76 -1.86
N SER A 90 -8.92 13.14 -2.15
CA SER A 90 -8.30 13.25 -3.48
C SER A 90 -9.19 12.71 -4.59
N ALA A 91 -9.83 11.56 -4.39
CA ALA A 91 -10.78 11.01 -5.35
C ALA A 91 -11.98 11.94 -5.56
N ALA A 92 -12.51 12.53 -4.49
CA ALA A 92 -13.61 13.49 -4.56
C ALA A 92 -13.21 14.79 -5.28
N ILE A 93 -11.99 15.32 -5.02
CA ILE A 93 -11.44 16.47 -5.75
C ILE A 93 -11.37 16.18 -7.25
N ALA A 94 -10.80 15.02 -7.64
CA ALA A 94 -10.69 14.64 -9.04
C ALA A 94 -12.05 14.48 -9.71
N GLN A 95 -13.04 13.92 -9.03
CA GLN A 95 -14.38 13.73 -9.58
C GLN A 95 -15.20 15.02 -9.60
N ALA A 96 -15.14 15.81 -8.53
CA ALA A 96 -15.91 17.05 -8.40
C ALA A 96 -15.39 18.18 -9.30
N TYR A 97 -14.07 18.29 -9.41
CA TYR A 97 -13.38 19.42 -10.03
C TYR A 97 -12.51 19.04 -11.23
N SER A 98 -12.77 17.90 -11.89
CA SER A 98 -12.01 17.42 -13.05
C SER A 98 -11.83 18.48 -14.14
N THR A 99 -12.88 19.23 -14.45
CA THR A 99 -12.86 20.30 -15.48
C THR A 99 -11.92 21.43 -15.05
N ALA A 100 -12.01 21.88 -13.80
CA ALA A 100 -11.15 22.91 -13.23
C ALA A 100 -9.67 22.48 -13.14
N MET A 101 -9.42 21.22 -12.74
CA MET A 101 -8.07 20.65 -12.69
C MET A 101 -7.40 20.58 -14.07
N ASN A 102 -8.21 20.45 -15.14
CA ASN A 102 -7.71 20.43 -16.52
C ASN A 102 -7.65 21.84 -17.14
N GLY A 103 -7.82 22.89 -16.34
CA GLY A 103 -7.72 24.27 -16.81
C GLY A 103 -8.78 24.63 -17.84
N ARG A 104 -10.02 24.15 -17.70
CA ARG A 104 -11.09 24.41 -18.64
C ARG A 104 -12.21 25.20 -17.96
N CYS A 105 -12.54 26.37 -18.51
CA CYS A 105 -13.71 27.13 -18.12
C CYS A 105 -14.29 27.80 -19.38
N LYS A 106 -15.57 27.57 -19.69
CA LYS A 106 -16.22 28.15 -20.86
C LYS A 106 -16.63 29.58 -20.63
N ASP A 107 -17.10 29.89 -19.43
CA ASP A 107 -17.73 31.16 -19.10
C ASP A 107 -16.71 32.25 -18.73
N LYS A 108 -15.52 31.83 -18.22
CA LYS A 108 -14.46 32.71 -17.76
C LYS A 108 -13.07 32.16 -18.15
N PRO A 109 -12.80 31.99 -19.46
CA PRO A 109 -11.53 31.44 -19.94
C PRO A 109 -10.31 32.29 -19.57
N GLU A 110 -10.47 33.59 -19.45
CA GLU A 110 -9.44 34.57 -19.11
C GLU A 110 -8.92 34.43 -17.67
N VAL A 111 -9.73 33.87 -16.77
CA VAL A 111 -9.37 33.74 -15.34
C VAL A 111 -8.71 32.37 -15.02
N VAL A 112 -8.73 31.43 -15.95
CA VAL A 112 -8.26 30.05 -15.73
C VAL A 112 -6.78 29.97 -15.32
N ASP A 113 -5.95 30.82 -15.96
CA ASP A 113 -4.50 30.85 -15.71
C ASP A 113 -4.09 31.99 -14.76
N GLU A 114 -5.05 32.78 -14.28
CA GLU A 114 -4.80 33.87 -13.34
C GLU A 114 -4.40 33.31 -11.97
N ALA A 115 -3.38 33.92 -11.37
CA ALA A 115 -3.00 33.64 -10.00
C ALA A 115 -3.99 34.29 -9.04
N LEU A 116 -4.81 33.50 -8.37
CA LEU A 116 -5.83 33.95 -7.43
C LEU A 116 -5.32 33.92 -6.00
N PRO A 117 -5.66 34.91 -5.15
CA PRO A 117 -5.44 34.78 -3.71
C PRO A 117 -6.39 33.73 -3.16
N LEU A 118 -5.83 32.55 -2.81
CA LEU A 118 -6.58 31.39 -2.35
C LEU A 118 -6.25 31.07 -0.90
N GLU A 119 -7.28 30.87 -0.10
CA GLU A 119 -7.20 30.32 1.25
C GLU A 119 -7.90 28.96 1.30
N ILE A 120 -7.18 27.95 1.74
CA ILE A 120 -7.63 26.56 1.80
C ILE A 120 -7.68 26.12 3.24
N ASN A 121 -8.80 25.54 3.69
CA ASN A 121 -8.90 24.92 4.99
C ASN A 121 -9.26 23.44 4.83
N LEU A 122 -8.45 22.59 5.46
CA LEU A 122 -8.63 21.13 5.55
C LEU A 122 -8.87 20.76 6.99
N SER A 123 -10.07 20.27 7.31
CA SER A 123 -10.37 19.76 8.63
C SER A 123 -9.99 18.30 8.79
N SER A 124 -9.32 17.97 9.89
CA SER A 124 -8.97 16.59 10.27
C SER A 124 -8.10 15.87 9.23
N LEU A 125 -7.04 16.54 8.74
CA LEU A 125 -6.04 15.92 7.88
C LEU A 125 -5.11 15.02 8.71
N PRO A 126 -5.06 13.70 8.47
CA PRO A 126 -4.09 12.84 9.12
C PRO A 126 -2.68 13.09 8.56
N VAL A 127 -1.68 13.19 9.43
CA VAL A 127 -0.30 13.45 9.04
C VAL A 127 0.65 12.44 9.67
N SER A 128 1.28 11.66 8.83
CA SER A 128 2.33 10.71 9.23
C SER A 128 3.71 11.38 9.08
N GLY A 129 4.19 11.99 10.13
CA GLY A 129 5.45 12.74 10.15
C GLY A 129 5.33 14.12 10.82
N GLY A 130 4.14 14.41 11.39
CA GLY A 130 3.90 15.60 12.21
C GLY A 130 3.90 16.93 11.46
N GLU A 131 3.92 18.02 12.23
CA GLU A 131 3.85 19.39 11.72
C GLU A 131 4.97 19.73 10.75
N GLN A 132 6.20 19.33 11.06
CA GLN A 132 7.39 19.67 10.24
C GLN A 132 7.26 19.11 8.82
N LEU A 133 6.66 17.93 8.67
CA LEU A 133 6.44 17.37 7.34
C LEU A 133 5.48 18.21 6.51
N LEU A 134 4.37 18.69 7.10
CA LEU A 134 3.43 19.56 6.41
C LEU A 134 4.10 20.85 5.93
N ARG A 135 4.88 21.49 6.78
CA ARG A 135 5.63 22.70 6.41
C ARG A 135 6.59 22.39 5.27
N ASN A 136 7.38 21.34 5.37
CA ASN A 136 8.36 20.95 4.36
C ASN A 136 7.72 20.55 3.02
N ILE A 137 6.45 20.17 3.01
CA ILE A 137 5.69 19.85 1.78
C ILE A 137 5.09 21.12 1.16
N PHE A 138 4.49 22.02 1.93
CA PHE A 138 3.71 23.13 1.39
C PHE A 138 4.49 24.46 1.30
N GLU A 139 5.38 24.77 2.25
CA GLU A 139 6.12 26.04 2.24
C GLU A 139 7.04 26.19 0.99
N PRO A 140 7.74 25.15 0.48
CA PRO A 140 8.51 25.27 -0.75
C PRO A 140 7.68 25.58 -2.00
N LEU A 141 6.38 25.33 -1.97
CA LEU A 141 5.42 25.67 -3.04
C LEU A 141 4.85 27.08 -2.90
N GLY A 142 5.34 27.86 -1.91
CA GLY A 142 4.91 29.24 -1.65
C GLY A 142 3.71 29.38 -0.75
N TYR A 143 3.27 28.32 -0.08
CA TYR A 143 2.15 28.42 0.87
C TYR A 143 2.58 28.99 2.22
N GLU A 144 1.76 29.90 2.74
CA GLU A 144 1.72 30.22 4.15
C GLU A 144 0.93 29.11 4.88
N VAL A 145 1.57 28.44 5.84
CA VAL A 145 1.02 27.24 6.50
C VAL A 145 0.70 27.54 7.95
N SER A 146 -0.57 27.40 8.32
CA SER A 146 -1.06 27.46 9.71
C SER A 146 -1.65 26.11 10.11
N LEU A 147 -1.21 25.59 11.25
CA LEU A 147 -1.54 24.24 11.71
C LEU A 147 -2.06 24.28 13.15
N GLN A 148 -3.13 23.55 13.40
CA GLN A 148 -3.63 23.32 14.75
C GLN A 148 -3.79 21.80 14.95
N PRO A 149 -2.97 21.17 15.82
CA PRO A 149 -3.13 19.77 16.15
C PRO A 149 -4.42 19.57 16.94
N ALA A 150 -5.17 18.52 16.65
CA ALA A 150 -6.30 18.13 17.47
C ALA A 150 -5.78 17.50 18.79
N ILE A 151 -6.27 17.99 19.93
CA ILE A 151 -5.99 17.40 21.25
C ILE A 151 -6.80 16.11 21.36
N LEU A 152 -6.17 15.01 21.84
CA LEU A 152 -6.84 13.72 22.00
C LEU A 152 -7.97 13.78 23.01
N ASP A 153 -7.69 14.35 24.19
CA ASP A 153 -8.69 14.60 25.24
C ASP A 153 -8.31 15.85 26.02
N THR A 154 -9.24 16.77 26.18
CA THR A 154 -9.02 18.02 26.96
C THR A 154 -8.96 17.76 28.44
N GLN A 155 -9.54 16.64 28.94
CA GLN A 155 -9.51 16.26 30.36
C GLN A 155 -8.21 15.52 30.72
N PHE A 156 -7.52 14.94 29.74
CA PHE A 156 -6.28 14.20 29.92
C PHE A 156 -5.18 14.72 28.98
N PRO A 157 -4.64 15.93 29.25
CA PRO A 157 -3.62 16.57 28.39
C PRO A 157 -2.35 15.73 28.22
N GLU A 158 -2.06 14.84 29.18
CA GLU A 158 -0.92 13.92 29.14
C GLU A 158 -1.03 12.87 28.01
N TRP A 159 -2.19 12.65 27.42
CA TRP A 159 -2.35 11.80 26.23
C TRP A 159 -1.79 12.45 24.97
N GLY A 160 -1.53 13.76 25.01
CA GLY A 160 -0.87 14.49 23.94
C GLY A 160 -1.81 14.87 22.80
N SER A 161 -1.19 15.12 21.63
CA SER A 161 -1.90 15.55 20.43
C SER A 161 -2.18 14.38 19.49
N SER A 162 -3.30 14.46 18.81
CA SER A 162 -3.68 13.55 17.73
C SER A 162 -2.75 13.72 16.51
N ARG A 163 -2.69 12.70 15.67
CA ARG A 163 -2.07 12.80 14.34
C ARG A 163 -2.90 13.60 13.32
N TYR A 164 -4.09 14.04 13.70
CA TYR A 164 -4.97 14.82 12.86
C TYR A 164 -4.76 16.32 13.10
N PHE A 165 -4.68 17.08 12.01
CA PHE A 165 -4.47 18.52 12.03
C PHE A 165 -5.63 19.26 11.37
N GLN A 166 -5.97 20.42 11.92
CA GLN A 166 -6.65 21.47 11.19
C GLN A 166 -5.57 22.23 10.40
N VAL A 167 -5.68 22.24 9.10
CA VAL A 167 -4.67 22.85 8.21
C VAL A 167 -5.29 24.04 7.48
N SER A 168 -4.64 25.20 7.55
CA SER A 168 -4.93 26.36 6.75
C SER A 168 -3.73 26.71 5.87
N LEU A 169 -3.95 26.82 4.57
CA LEU A 169 -2.94 27.13 3.55
C LEU A 169 -3.37 28.39 2.81
N LYS A 170 -2.44 29.35 2.62
CA LYS A 170 -2.69 30.54 1.79
C LYS A 170 -1.63 30.66 0.72
N ASN A 171 -2.05 30.95 -0.50
CA ASN A 171 -1.15 31.19 -1.61
C ASN A 171 -1.86 32.00 -2.72
N THR A 172 -1.09 32.62 -3.59
CA THR A 172 -1.59 33.29 -4.80
C THR A 172 -1.12 32.51 -6.03
N ILE A 173 -1.98 31.60 -6.50
CA ILE A 173 -1.68 30.64 -7.57
C ILE A 173 -2.92 30.37 -8.43
N PRO A 174 -2.77 29.84 -9.66
CA PRO A 174 -3.91 29.39 -10.45
C PRO A 174 -4.67 28.25 -9.76
N LEU A 175 -6.01 28.27 -9.84
CA LEU A 175 -6.86 27.27 -9.20
C LEU A 175 -6.55 25.83 -9.67
N LYS A 176 -6.21 25.63 -10.95
CA LYS A 176 -5.81 24.31 -11.49
C LYS A 176 -4.56 23.76 -10.81
N THR A 177 -3.59 24.63 -10.53
CA THR A 177 -2.34 24.27 -9.84
C THR A 177 -2.64 23.86 -8.40
N LEU A 178 -3.43 24.65 -7.67
CA LEU A 178 -3.91 24.32 -6.33
C LEU A 178 -4.53 22.92 -6.30
N LEU A 179 -5.54 22.67 -7.16
CA LEU A 179 -6.27 21.39 -7.16
C LEU A 179 -5.36 20.21 -7.49
N SER A 180 -4.40 20.37 -8.40
CA SER A 180 -3.42 19.36 -8.75
C SER A 180 -2.47 19.04 -7.59
N GLN A 181 -2.00 20.08 -6.88
CA GLN A 181 -1.16 19.92 -5.68
C GLN A 181 -1.94 19.21 -4.55
N LEU A 182 -3.15 19.65 -4.24
CA LEU A 182 -3.99 19.01 -3.22
C LEU A 182 -4.29 17.55 -3.55
N TYR A 183 -4.56 17.22 -4.81
CA TYR A 183 -4.81 15.87 -5.28
C TYR A 183 -3.65 14.91 -4.95
N ILE A 184 -2.41 15.36 -5.14
CA ILE A 184 -1.21 14.58 -4.87
C ILE A 184 -0.84 14.63 -3.37
N LEU A 185 -0.84 15.80 -2.75
CA LEU A 185 -0.22 16.00 -1.45
C LEU A 185 -1.09 15.55 -0.27
N ILE A 186 -2.42 15.59 -0.38
CA ILE A 186 -3.31 15.12 0.70
C ILE A 186 -3.02 13.65 1.06
N PRO A 187 -2.99 12.68 0.12
CA PRO A 187 -2.64 11.29 0.44
C PRO A 187 -1.18 11.11 0.86
N VAL A 188 -0.26 11.95 0.38
CA VAL A 188 1.16 11.93 0.78
C VAL A 188 1.34 12.27 2.26
N CYS A 189 0.53 13.20 2.79
CA CYS A 189 0.57 13.57 4.21
C CYS A 189 0.18 12.39 5.12
N ASP A 190 -0.86 11.65 4.77
CA ASP A 190 -1.35 10.51 5.55
C ASP A 190 -0.40 9.29 5.49
N ASN A 191 0.28 9.11 4.37
CA ASN A 191 1.13 7.94 4.09
C ASN A 191 0.38 6.59 4.22
N ASN A 192 -0.94 6.59 4.18
CA ASN A 192 -1.82 5.44 4.27
C ASN A 192 -2.71 5.35 3.03
N LYS A 193 -2.13 4.97 1.87
CA LYS A 193 -2.90 4.66 0.67
C LYS A 193 -3.48 3.24 0.78
N HIS A 194 -4.80 3.13 0.70
CA HIS A 194 -5.51 1.86 0.82
C HIS A 194 -6.22 1.42 -0.46
N TYR A 195 -5.97 2.07 -1.60
CA TYR A 195 -6.47 1.60 -2.89
C TYR A 195 -5.33 1.15 -3.79
N PHE A 196 -5.67 0.29 -4.72
CA PHE A 196 -4.73 -0.29 -5.67
C PHE A 196 -4.09 0.81 -6.53
N VAL A 197 -2.76 0.88 -6.50
CA VAL A 197 -1.97 1.77 -7.36
C VAL A 197 -1.59 0.96 -8.60
N GLY A 198 -2.19 1.28 -9.76
CA GLY A 198 -1.85 0.71 -11.05
C GLY A 198 -0.92 1.63 -11.86
N ASP A 199 -0.55 1.20 -13.07
CA ASP A 199 0.32 1.97 -13.98
C ASP A 199 -0.24 3.39 -14.27
N HIS A 200 -1.56 3.55 -14.27
CA HIS A 200 -2.22 4.85 -14.41
C HIS A 200 -1.91 5.86 -13.30
N GLU A 201 -1.47 5.43 -12.12
CA GLU A 201 -1.11 6.37 -11.04
C GLU A 201 0.23 7.05 -11.29
N LEU A 202 1.14 6.40 -12.02
CA LEU A 202 2.37 7.04 -12.50
C LEU A 202 2.05 8.15 -13.48
N GLU A 203 1.19 7.87 -14.48
CA GLU A 203 0.75 8.87 -15.46
C GLU A 203 0.08 10.08 -14.77
N LYS A 204 -0.79 9.83 -13.79
CA LYS A 204 -1.44 10.88 -13.01
C LYS A 204 -0.45 11.70 -12.19
N LEU A 205 0.54 11.06 -11.56
CA LEU A 205 1.58 11.77 -10.83
C LEU A 205 2.38 12.70 -11.75
N MET A 206 2.77 12.20 -12.93
CA MET A 206 3.52 13.00 -13.90
C MET A 206 2.68 14.15 -14.47
N GLU A 207 1.41 13.87 -14.85
CA GLU A 207 0.52 14.89 -15.38
C GLU A 207 0.20 15.99 -14.35
N LYS A 208 -0.17 15.61 -13.12
CA LYS A 208 -0.59 16.57 -12.08
C LYS A 208 0.60 17.16 -11.30
N GLY A 209 1.77 16.51 -11.36
CA GLY A 209 3.03 17.00 -10.80
C GLY A 209 3.79 17.97 -11.70
N GLN A 210 3.39 18.06 -12.98
CA GLN A 210 4.07 18.88 -13.96
C GLN A 210 4.19 20.35 -13.53
N GLY A 211 5.40 20.89 -13.64
CA GLY A 211 5.72 22.31 -13.37
C GLY A 211 5.91 22.65 -11.89
N TRP A 212 5.77 21.71 -10.95
CA TRP A 212 6.03 21.98 -9.53
C TRP A 212 6.75 20.84 -8.80
N LEU A 213 6.54 19.57 -9.20
CA LEU A 213 7.10 18.42 -8.49
C LEU A 213 8.62 18.29 -8.72
N ASP A 214 9.10 18.58 -9.94
CA ASP A 214 10.51 18.42 -10.32
C ASP A 214 11.44 19.30 -9.48
N GLY A 215 11.03 20.54 -9.22
CA GLY A 215 11.76 21.50 -8.38
C GLY A 215 11.52 21.34 -6.87
N HIS A 216 10.72 20.38 -6.44
CA HIS A 216 10.35 20.26 -5.03
C HIS A 216 11.46 19.58 -4.21
N PRO A 217 11.90 20.15 -3.05
CA PRO A 217 12.98 19.57 -2.23
C PRO A 217 12.68 18.13 -1.76
N LEU A 218 11.39 17.80 -1.55
CA LEU A 218 10.94 16.48 -1.13
C LEU A 218 10.38 15.64 -2.27
N LYS A 219 10.75 15.89 -3.53
CA LYS A 219 10.21 15.16 -4.70
C LYS A 219 10.28 13.63 -4.54
N GLU A 220 11.38 13.11 -4.03
CA GLU A 220 11.53 11.67 -3.79
C GLU A 220 10.57 11.14 -2.73
N LEU A 221 10.41 11.85 -1.62
CA LEU A 221 9.48 11.48 -0.55
C LEU A 221 8.03 11.50 -1.06
N ILE A 222 7.65 12.56 -1.78
CA ILE A 222 6.32 12.72 -2.38
C ILE A 222 6.05 11.58 -3.35
N THR A 223 6.97 11.31 -4.26
CA THR A 223 6.86 10.22 -5.25
C THR A 223 6.74 8.86 -4.58
N ARG A 224 7.61 8.56 -3.60
CA ARG A 224 7.56 7.29 -2.85
C ARG A 224 6.25 7.10 -2.09
N ARG A 225 5.76 8.14 -1.41
CA ARG A 225 4.51 8.06 -0.64
C ARG A 225 3.28 7.99 -1.56
N TYR A 226 3.30 8.71 -2.68
CA TYR A 226 2.21 8.69 -3.64
C TYR A 226 2.10 7.34 -4.37
N LEU A 227 3.23 6.75 -4.78
CA LEU A 227 3.32 5.45 -5.47
C LEU A 227 3.58 4.28 -4.52
N LYS A 228 3.34 4.45 -3.22
CA LYS A 228 3.54 3.43 -2.19
C LYS A 228 2.96 2.07 -2.63
N HIS A 229 3.78 1.01 -2.54
CA HIS A 229 3.56 -0.38 -2.96
C HIS A 229 3.99 -0.78 -4.38
N ILE A 230 4.49 0.13 -5.21
CA ILE A 230 5.04 -0.24 -6.52
C ILE A 230 6.45 0.35 -6.68
N GLY A 231 7.45 -0.36 -6.14
CA GLY A 231 8.86 0.08 -6.20
C GLY A 231 9.38 0.32 -7.63
N THR A 232 8.88 -0.41 -8.65
CA THR A 232 9.21 -0.18 -10.07
C THR A 232 8.68 1.14 -10.59
N LEU A 233 7.44 1.49 -10.28
CA LEU A 233 6.84 2.76 -10.73
C LEU A 233 7.50 3.94 -10.03
N THR A 234 7.87 3.78 -8.76
CA THR A 234 8.61 4.81 -8.02
C THR A 234 9.97 5.08 -8.67
N GLN A 235 10.71 4.04 -9.04
CA GLN A 235 12.00 4.22 -9.71
C GLN A 235 11.83 4.84 -11.10
N GLN A 236 10.85 4.40 -11.89
CA GLN A 236 10.54 5.00 -13.18
C GLN A 236 10.17 6.49 -13.07
N ALA A 237 9.36 6.85 -12.07
CA ALA A 237 9.00 8.24 -11.82
C ALA A 237 10.23 9.09 -11.47
N LEU A 238 11.10 8.59 -10.59
CA LEU A 238 12.33 9.30 -10.21
C LEU A 238 13.29 9.44 -11.38
N ASP A 239 13.43 8.41 -12.22
CA ASP A 239 14.27 8.45 -13.42
C ASP A 239 13.77 9.47 -14.45
N ILE A 240 12.46 9.63 -14.59
CA ILE A 240 11.85 10.67 -15.44
C ILE A 240 12.12 12.06 -14.87
N LEU A 241 11.86 12.26 -13.58
CA LEU A 241 12.03 13.53 -12.86
C LEU A 241 13.50 14.00 -12.77
N THR A 242 14.47 13.09 -12.91
CA THR A 242 15.90 13.42 -12.90
C THR A 242 16.49 13.63 -14.29
N ARG A 243 15.81 13.19 -15.37
CA ARG A 243 16.33 13.31 -16.76
C ARG A 243 16.22 14.70 -17.37
N GLU A 244 15.48 15.62 -16.79
CA GLU A 244 15.35 16.97 -17.34
C GLU A 244 16.54 17.91 -17.05
N GLU A 245 17.55 17.47 -16.29
CA GLU A 245 18.74 18.29 -15.92
C GLU A 245 20.10 17.80 -16.49
N GLY A 246 20.15 16.94 -17.51
CA GLY A 246 21.47 16.49 -18.01
C GLY A 246 21.51 15.97 -19.44
N THR A 247 22.49 16.45 -20.21
CA THR A 247 22.94 15.97 -21.52
C THR A 247 23.01 14.43 -21.63
N PRO A 248 22.74 13.85 -22.80
CA PRO A 248 22.71 12.39 -22.95
C PRO A 248 24.11 11.80 -22.87
N GLU A 249 24.49 11.27 -21.73
CA GLU A 249 25.54 10.27 -21.64
C GLU A 249 24.93 8.89 -21.90
N GLU A 250 25.57 8.15 -22.79
CA GLU A 250 25.19 6.82 -23.23
C GLU A 250 24.94 5.89 -22.03
N ALA A 251 23.70 5.46 -21.88
CA ALA A 251 23.29 4.56 -20.85
C ALA A 251 23.96 3.18 -21.04
N LYS A 252 24.91 2.85 -20.18
CA LYS A 252 25.31 1.46 -19.95
C LYS A 252 24.08 0.71 -19.47
N PRO A 253 23.79 -0.52 -19.98
CA PRO A 253 22.65 -1.29 -19.54
C PRO A 253 22.77 -1.52 -18.02
N ALA A 254 21.84 -0.97 -17.26
CA ALA A 254 21.71 -1.25 -15.84
C ALA A 254 21.42 -2.74 -15.70
N GLN A 255 22.33 -3.48 -15.06
CA GLN A 255 22.07 -4.85 -14.64
C GLN A 255 20.81 -4.82 -13.79
N GLU A 256 19.75 -5.50 -14.22
CA GLU A 256 18.53 -5.71 -13.44
C GLU A 256 18.93 -6.32 -12.09
N LYS A 257 18.97 -5.54 -11.02
CA LYS A 257 19.11 -6.08 -9.66
C LYS A 257 17.86 -6.91 -9.39
N VAL A 258 18.01 -8.23 -9.45
CA VAL A 258 16.94 -9.18 -9.13
C VAL A 258 16.46 -8.86 -7.72
N ARG A 259 15.16 -8.60 -7.57
CA ARG A 259 14.60 -8.23 -6.26
C ARG A 259 14.74 -9.39 -5.29
N LEU A 260 15.13 -9.12 -4.05
CA LEU A 260 15.26 -10.14 -3.00
C LEU A 260 14.04 -11.06 -2.90
N HIS A 261 12.84 -10.49 -3.04
CA HIS A 261 11.61 -11.29 -3.03
C HIS A 261 11.55 -12.31 -4.19
N ASP A 262 11.98 -11.92 -5.39
CA ASP A 262 12.01 -12.82 -6.55
C ASP A 262 13.09 -13.91 -6.36
N VAL A 263 14.21 -13.58 -5.74
CA VAL A 263 15.26 -14.57 -5.36
C VAL A 263 14.68 -15.65 -4.43
N ARG A 264 13.89 -15.23 -3.41
CA ARG A 264 13.22 -16.15 -2.49
C ARG A 264 12.26 -17.11 -3.22
N LEU A 265 11.38 -16.53 -4.05
CA LEU A 265 10.38 -17.29 -4.79
C LEU A 265 11.02 -18.27 -5.78
N GLN A 266 12.08 -17.85 -6.48
CA GLN A 266 12.84 -18.71 -7.39
C GLN A 266 13.53 -19.84 -6.63
N ALA A 267 14.19 -19.54 -5.51
CA ALA A 267 14.85 -20.57 -4.68
C ALA A 267 13.85 -21.63 -4.18
N VAL A 268 12.67 -21.21 -3.72
CA VAL A 268 11.60 -22.11 -3.28
C VAL A 268 11.13 -22.99 -4.43
N ARG A 269 10.83 -22.38 -5.60
CA ARG A 269 10.46 -23.13 -6.81
C ARG A 269 11.52 -24.15 -7.22
N ASP A 270 12.79 -23.77 -7.23
CA ASP A 270 13.89 -24.60 -7.68
C ASP A 270 14.10 -25.80 -6.74
N ILE A 271 13.97 -25.60 -5.43
CA ILE A 271 13.98 -26.70 -4.46
C ILE A 271 12.83 -27.68 -4.70
N LEU A 272 11.62 -27.18 -4.96
CA LEU A 272 10.46 -28.02 -5.27
C LEU A 272 10.68 -28.85 -6.56
N LEU A 273 11.29 -28.23 -7.57
CA LEU A 273 11.64 -28.91 -8.83
C LEU A 273 12.72 -29.95 -8.64
N GLU A 274 13.80 -29.63 -7.92
CA GLU A 274 14.92 -30.53 -7.60
C GLU A 274 14.45 -31.81 -6.91
N HIS A 275 13.38 -31.69 -6.11
CA HIS A 275 12.83 -32.83 -5.36
C HIS A 275 11.65 -33.53 -6.05
N GLY A 276 11.33 -33.17 -7.29
CA GLY A 276 10.29 -33.82 -8.05
C GLY A 276 8.87 -33.62 -7.51
N VAL A 277 8.65 -32.58 -6.68
CA VAL A 277 7.34 -32.30 -6.05
C VAL A 277 6.30 -31.97 -7.09
N THR A 278 5.13 -32.59 -7.01
CA THR A 278 4.01 -32.41 -7.94
C THR A 278 2.80 -31.74 -7.29
N ALA A 279 2.66 -31.86 -5.97
CA ALA A 279 1.54 -31.31 -5.20
C ALA A 279 2.06 -30.37 -4.09
N VAL A 280 1.76 -29.08 -4.20
CA VAL A 280 2.27 -28.00 -3.32
C VAL A 280 1.14 -27.25 -2.64
N ALA A 281 1.26 -27.00 -1.34
CA ALA A 281 0.42 -26.07 -0.58
C ALA A 281 1.22 -24.83 -0.18
N ASP A 282 0.91 -23.67 -0.74
CA ASP A 282 1.49 -22.39 -0.37
C ASP A 282 0.67 -21.74 0.75
N MET A 283 1.21 -21.74 1.94
CA MET A 283 0.55 -21.35 3.18
C MET A 283 0.93 -19.92 3.55
N GLY A 284 0.02 -18.98 3.35
CA GLY A 284 0.29 -17.54 3.35
C GLY A 284 0.64 -17.06 1.94
N CYS A 285 -0.14 -17.49 0.93
CA CYS A 285 0.18 -17.27 -0.48
C CYS A 285 0.05 -15.80 -0.93
N GLY A 286 -0.54 -14.92 -0.09
CA GLY A 286 -0.77 -13.52 -0.44
C GLY A 286 -1.47 -13.36 -1.79
N GLU A 287 -0.94 -12.50 -2.63
CA GLU A 287 -1.45 -12.22 -3.98
C GLU A 287 -1.02 -13.26 -5.04
N GLY A 288 -0.54 -14.43 -4.62
CA GLY A 288 -0.26 -15.58 -5.48
C GLY A 288 1.02 -15.48 -6.32
N LYS A 289 2.04 -14.77 -5.85
CA LYS A 289 3.30 -14.62 -6.61
C LYS A 289 4.02 -15.95 -6.81
N LEU A 290 4.17 -16.77 -5.74
CA LEU A 290 4.74 -18.11 -5.88
C LEU A 290 3.85 -19.00 -6.72
N LEU A 291 2.53 -18.96 -6.51
CA LEU A 291 1.58 -19.76 -7.30
C LEU A 291 1.69 -19.50 -8.81
N ARG A 292 1.99 -18.25 -9.21
CA ARG A 292 2.23 -17.91 -10.62
C ARG A 292 3.46 -18.62 -11.18
N LEU A 293 4.58 -18.63 -10.43
CA LEU A 293 5.80 -19.34 -10.84
C LEU A 293 5.58 -20.85 -10.92
N LEU A 294 4.80 -21.42 -9.99
CA LEU A 294 4.46 -22.84 -10.01
C LEU A 294 3.50 -23.19 -11.16
N LYS A 295 2.53 -22.30 -11.45
CA LYS A 295 1.59 -22.47 -12.57
C LYS A 295 2.30 -22.63 -13.90
N ASP A 296 3.36 -21.87 -14.15
CA ASP A 296 4.06 -21.83 -15.41
C ASP A 296 4.91 -23.11 -15.65
N ASN A 297 4.99 -24.00 -14.66
CA ASN A 297 5.71 -25.27 -14.76
C ASN A 297 4.76 -26.47 -14.72
N SER A 298 4.86 -27.35 -15.73
CA SER A 298 3.98 -28.50 -15.91
C SER A 298 4.20 -29.64 -14.91
N GLN A 299 5.30 -29.64 -14.15
CA GLN A 299 5.58 -30.60 -13.08
C GLN A 299 4.54 -30.51 -11.96
N PHE A 300 4.14 -29.29 -11.58
CA PHE A 300 3.17 -29.07 -10.53
C PHE A 300 1.75 -29.40 -11.00
N LYS A 301 1.21 -30.52 -10.56
CA LYS A 301 -0.11 -31.02 -10.94
C LYS A 301 -1.22 -30.51 -10.03
N ARG A 302 -0.90 -30.25 -8.75
CA ARG A 302 -1.86 -29.75 -7.77
C ARG A 302 -1.22 -28.66 -6.93
N ILE A 303 -1.77 -27.46 -7.00
CA ILE A 303 -1.27 -26.27 -6.33
C ILE A 303 -2.40 -25.71 -5.48
N LEU A 304 -2.16 -25.53 -4.19
CA LEU A 304 -3.09 -24.89 -3.30
C LEU A 304 -2.46 -23.60 -2.76
N GLY A 305 -3.19 -22.50 -2.79
CA GLY A 305 -2.85 -21.27 -2.09
C GLY A 305 -3.84 -21.04 -0.96
N MET A 306 -3.34 -20.84 0.26
CA MET A 306 -4.14 -20.46 1.42
C MET A 306 -3.67 -19.13 1.96
N ASP A 307 -4.62 -18.22 2.24
CA ASP A 307 -4.34 -16.97 2.91
C ASP A 307 -5.51 -16.56 3.81
N VAL A 308 -5.19 -15.78 4.86
CA VAL A 308 -6.19 -15.21 5.78
C VAL A 308 -6.89 -14.01 5.15
N SER A 309 -6.27 -13.35 4.19
CA SER A 309 -6.82 -12.20 3.48
C SER A 309 -7.62 -12.64 2.25
N PHE A 310 -8.93 -12.57 2.34
CA PHE A 310 -9.80 -12.84 1.21
C PHE A 310 -9.50 -11.92 0.01
N ARG A 311 -9.14 -10.65 0.28
CA ARG A 311 -8.74 -9.69 -0.75
C ARG A 311 -7.48 -10.13 -1.50
N SER A 312 -6.46 -10.61 -0.79
CA SER A 312 -5.24 -11.16 -1.40
C SER A 312 -5.56 -12.33 -2.33
N LEU A 313 -6.47 -13.22 -1.89
CA LEU A 313 -6.93 -14.35 -2.71
C LEU A 313 -7.71 -13.91 -3.96
N GLN A 314 -8.53 -12.86 -3.89
CA GLN A 314 -9.20 -12.30 -5.06
C GLN A 314 -8.20 -11.74 -6.08
N ILE A 315 -7.18 -11.01 -5.60
CA ILE A 315 -6.09 -10.50 -6.45
C ILE A 315 -5.32 -11.67 -7.07
N ALA A 316 -5.01 -12.70 -6.28
CA ALA A 316 -4.35 -13.91 -6.75
C ALA A 316 -5.18 -14.60 -7.85
N ALA A 317 -6.49 -14.78 -7.64
CA ALA A 317 -7.39 -15.38 -8.63
C ALA A 317 -7.38 -14.61 -9.97
N GLY A 318 -7.43 -13.28 -9.89
CA GLY A 318 -7.35 -12.39 -11.06
C GLY A 318 -5.99 -12.50 -11.79
N LYS A 319 -4.86 -12.43 -11.05
CA LYS A 319 -3.50 -12.56 -11.60
C LYS A 319 -3.25 -13.92 -12.21
N LEU A 320 -3.78 -14.98 -11.60
CA LEU A 320 -3.69 -16.36 -12.10
C LEU A 320 -4.70 -16.65 -13.22
N LYS A 321 -5.63 -15.73 -13.49
CA LYS A 321 -6.70 -15.87 -14.52
C LYS A 321 -7.52 -17.15 -14.31
N LEU A 322 -7.88 -17.48 -13.07
CA LEU A 322 -8.54 -18.75 -12.74
C LEU A 322 -9.92 -18.88 -13.39
N GLU A 323 -10.66 -17.78 -13.54
CA GLU A 323 -11.98 -17.77 -14.21
C GLU A 323 -11.92 -18.09 -15.71
N ARG A 324 -10.74 -17.91 -16.33
CA ARG A 324 -10.54 -18.09 -17.77
C ARG A 324 -9.82 -19.40 -18.10
N GLN A 325 -9.60 -20.27 -17.12
CA GLN A 325 -8.93 -21.54 -17.33
C GLN A 325 -9.87 -22.56 -18.03
N PRO A 326 -9.31 -23.38 -18.94
CA PRO A 326 -10.03 -24.50 -19.51
C PRO A 326 -10.53 -25.46 -18.42
N GLU A 327 -11.64 -26.12 -18.63
CA GLU A 327 -12.26 -27.09 -17.69
C GLU A 327 -11.23 -28.13 -17.19
N SER A 328 -10.33 -28.60 -18.07
CA SER A 328 -9.27 -29.57 -17.76
C SER A 328 -8.18 -29.05 -16.80
N GLN A 329 -8.14 -27.74 -16.51
CA GLN A 329 -7.13 -27.11 -15.64
C GLN A 329 -7.74 -26.46 -14.39
N LYS A 330 -9.06 -26.44 -14.25
CA LYS A 330 -9.75 -25.78 -13.13
C LYS A 330 -9.34 -26.35 -11.76
N ASP A 331 -9.08 -27.65 -11.70
CA ASP A 331 -8.71 -28.32 -10.46
C ASP A 331 -7.22 -28.28 -10.12
N ARG A 332 -6.40 -27.75 -11.05
CA ARG A 332 -4.94 -27.70 -10.85
C ARG A 332 -4.54 -26.70 -9.80
N ILE A 333 -5.21 -25.54 -9.74
CA ILE A 333 -4.93 -24.46 -8.78
C ILE A 333 -6.18 -24.18 -7.97
N THR A 334 -6.07 -24.32 -6.68
CA THR A 334 -7.16 -24.05 -5.73
C THR A 334 -6.73 -22.94 -4.78
N LEU A 335 -7.58 -21.93 -4.60
CA LEU A 335 -7.39 -20.90 -3.58
C LEU A 335 -8.39 -21.11 -2.47
N ILE A 336 -7.92 -21.09 -1.22
CA ILE A 336 -8.78 -21.26 -0.05
C ILE A 336 -8.54 -20.14 0.96
N HIS A 337 -9.61 -19.58 1.47
CA HIS A 337 -9.57 -18.71 2.62
C HIS A 337 -9.42 -19.56 3.89
N GLY A 338 -8.42 -19.24 4.69
CA GLY A 338 -8.12 -20.00 5.92
C GLY A 338 -7.02 -19.36 6.74
N SER A 339 -6.93 -19.75 8.00
CA SER A 339 -5.91 -19.29 8.92
C SER A 339 -4.88 -20.39 9.19
N LEU A 340 -3.61 -20.01 9.22
CA LEU A 340 -2.47 -20.90 9.49
C LEU A 340 -2.43 -21.43 10.94
N THR A 341 -3.28 -20.88 11.81
CA THR A 341 -3.34 -21.26 13.24
C THR A 341 -4.46 -22.27 13.53
N TYR A 342 -5.23 -22.68 12.53
CA TYR A 342 -6.30 -23.65 12.66
C TYR A 342 -6.10 -24.86 11.75
N LYS A 343 -6.44 -26.04 12.26
CA LYS A 343 -6.41 -27.29 11.47
C LYS A 343 -7.39 -27.21 10.32
N ASP A 344 -6.93 -27.41 9.11
CA ASP A 344 -7.75 -27.46 7.89
C ASP A 344 -7.50 -28.74 7.11
N LYS A 345 -8.54 -29.55 6.92
CA LYS A 345 -8.44 -30.83 6.21
C LYS A 345 -8.09 -30.67 4.73
N ARG A 346 -8.36 -29.47 4.14
CA ARG A 346 -8.03 -29.18 2.75
C ARG A 346 -6.54 -29.13 2.47
N LEU A 347 -5.71 -28.93 3.51
CA LEU A 347 -4.25 -28.94 3.42
C LEU A 347 -3.66 -30.36 3.39
N SER A 348 -4.44 -31.40 3.61
CA SER A 348 -3.95 -32.78 3.67
C SER A 348 -3.62 -33.34 2.29
N GLY A 349 -2.57 -34.18 2.21
CA GLY A 349 -2.20 -34.92 1.00
C GLY A 349 -1.41 -34.10 -0.02
N TYR A 350 -0.80 -32.98 0.38
CA TYR A 350 0.23 -32.29 -0.39
C TYR A 350 1.62 -32.84 -0.06
N GLU A 351 2.50 -32.91 -1.08
CA GLU A 351 3.85 -33.39 -0.94
C GLU A 351 4.78 -32.36 -0.28
N ALA A 352 4.47 -31.09 -0.51
CA ALA A 352 5.21 -29.99 0.09
C ALA A 352 4.29 -28.87 0.57
N ALA A 353 4.69 -28.24 1.69
CA ALA A 353 4.15 -26.95 2.14
C ALA A 353 5.21 -25.87 2.06
N THR A 354 4.84 -24.67 1.61
CA THR A 354 5.70 -23.50 1.56
C THR A 354 5.14 -22.39 2.45
N LEU A 355 6.02 -21.71 3.20
CA LEU A 355 5.74 -20.53 4.02
C LEU A 355 6.81 -19.48 3.68
N VAL A 356 6.50 -18.56 2.80
CA VAL A 356 7.46 -17.57 2.29
C VAL A 356 7.22 -16.23 2.94
N GLU A 357 8.12 -15.84 3.87
CA GLU A 357 7.99 -14.58 4.64
C GLU A 357 6.64 -14.51 5.38
N VAL A 358 6.39 -15.47 6.26
CA VAL A 358 5.12 -15.65 6.96
C VAL A 358 5.31 -15.66 8.47
N ILE A 359 6.29 -16.39 8.96
CA ILE A 359 6.42 -16.68 10.39
C ILE A 359 6.67 -15.42 11.21
N GLU A 360 7.41 -14.46 10.68
CA GLU A 360 7.74 -13.18 11.31
C GLU A 360 6.53 -12.29 11.58
N HIS A 361 5.40 -12.53 10.95
CA HIS A 361 4.14 -11.82 11.17
C HIS A 361 3.31 -12.39 12.33
N LEU A 362 3.71 -13.51 12.89
CA LEU A 362 2.98 -14.20 13.95
C LEU A 362 3.57 -13.88 15.34
N ASP A 363 2.70 -13.56 16.28
CA ASP A 363 3.11 -13.52 17.69
C ASP A 363 3.42 -14.93 18.23
N PRO A 364 4.17 -15.08 19.33
CA PRO A 364 4.61 -16.39 19.81
C PRO A 364 3.50 -17.43 20.03
N PRO A 365 2.30 -17.08 20.57
CA PRO A 365 1.21 -18.06 20.71
C PRO A 365 0.68 -18.55 19.36
N ARG A 366 0.59 -17.66 18.35
CA ARG A 366 0.15 -18.02 17.00
C ARG A 366 1.19 -18.80 16.24
N LEU A 367 2.48 -18.50 16.45
CA LEU A 367 3.57 -19.27 15.89
C LEU A 367 3.54 -20.71 16.41
N ALA A 368 3.32 -20.92 17.72
CA ALA A 368 3.19 -22.26 18.31
C ALA A 368 1.96 -23.02 17.76
N ALA A 369 0.86 -22.32 17.44
CA ALA A 369 -0.29 -22.93 16.80
C ALA A 369 0.03 -23.34 15.35
N LEU A 370 0.71 -22.47 14.58
CA LEU A 370 1.18 -22.77 13.21
C LEU A 370 2.11 -24.00 13.21
N GLU A 371 3.05 -24.10 14.15
CA GLU A 371 3.94 -25.26 14.30
C GLU A 371 3.14 -26.57 14.36
N LYS A 372 2.09 -26.62 15.19
CA LYS A 372 1.21 -27.80 15.30
C LYS A 372 0.43 -28.05 14.02
N VAL A 373 -0.11 -27.00 13.40
CA VAL A 373 -0.89 -27.16 12.18
C VAL A 373 -0.03 -27.71 11.04
N VAL A 374 1.17 -27.19 10.84
CA VAL A 374 2.06 -27.58 9.74
C VAL A 374 2.68 -28.93 10.02
N PHE A 375 3.34 -29.11 11.16
CA PHE A 375 4.22 -30.25 11.41
C PHE A 375 3.55 -31.45 12.10
N GLU A 376 2.41 -31.23 12.79
CA GLU A 376 1.66 -32.29 13.43
C GLU A 376 0.40 -32.68 12.65
N CYS A 377 -0.44 -31.66 12.28
CA CYS A 377 -1.73 -31.93 11.68
C CYS A 377 -1.66 -32.16 10.17
N THR A 378 -0.99 -31.29 9.44
CA THR A 378 -0.85 -31.37 7.96
C THR A 378 0.25 -32.35 7.58
N ARG A 379 1.39 -32.27 8.26
CA ARG A 379 2.55 -33.17 8.17
C ARG A 379 2.96 -33.52 6.73
N PRO A 380 3.22 -32.57 5.85
CA PRO A 380 3.67 -32.87 4.51
C PRO A 380 5.10 -33.44 4.53
N PRO A 381 5.49 -34.32 3.59
CA PRO A 381 6.84 -34.86 3.48
C PRO A 381 7.94 -33.79 3.45
N MET A 382 7.63 -32.61 2.91
CA MET A 382 8.54 -31.48 2.80
C MET A 382 7.89 -30.19 3.28
N VAL A 383 8.67 -29.36 4.03
CA VAL A 383 8.27 -27.99 4.39
C VAL A 383 9.41 -27.04 4.07
N ILE A 384 9.10 -25.94 3.37
CA ILE A 384 10.06 -24.89 3.06
C ILE A 384 9.60 -23.62 3.75
N ILE A 385 10.44 -23.04 4.59
CA ILE A 385 10.15 -21.80 5.31
C ILE A 385 11.24 -20.79 4.99
N THR A 386 10.86 -19.59 4.57
CA THR A 386 11.78 -18.47 4.47
C THR A 386 11.38 -17.37 5.43
N THR A 387 12.37 -16.65 5.94
CA THR A 387 12.18 -15.45 6.77
C THR A 387 13.37 -14.52 6.63
N VAL A 388 13.24 -13.30 7.11
CA VAL A 388 14.32 -12.30 7.11
C VAL A 388 15.44 -12.69 8.08
N ASN A 389 16.67 -12.28 7.77
CA ASN A 389 17.81 -12.37 8.69
C ASN A 389 18.04 -11.00 9.35
N ALA A 390 17.83 -10.92 10.66
CA ALA A 390 17.98 -9.70 11.44
C ALA A 390 19.42 -9.16 11.43
N GLU A 391 20.43 -10.04 11.36
CA GLU A 391 21.85 -9.62 11.34
C GLU A 391 22.17 -8.75 10.11
N TYR A 392 21.47 -8.98 8.99
CA TYR A 392 21.66 -8.22 7.76
C TYR A 392 21.05 -6.80 7.82
N ASN A 393 20.26 -6.47 8.85
CA ASN A 393 19.59 -5.18 8.99
C ASN A 393 20.56 -4.01 9.06
N ILE A 394 21.77 -4.21 9.55
CA ILE A 394 22.83 -3.19 9.60
C ILE A 394 23.28 -2.70 8.20
N LYS A 395 22.98 -3.45 7.15
CA LYS A 395 23.30 -3.07 5.75
C LYS A 395 22.25 -2.14 5.13
N TYR A 396 21.12 -1.92 5.80
CA TYR A 396 20.09 -1.00 5.34
C TYR A 396 20.22 0.36 6.02
N GLU A 397 20.89 1.30 5.35
CA GLU A 397 21.18 2.65 5.87
C GLU A 397 19.92 3.42 6.34
N ALA A 398 18.77 3.15 5.71
CA ALA A 398 17.50 3.76 6.06
C ALA A 398 16.78 3.12 7.26
N LEU A 399 17.31 2.02 7.81
CA LEU A 399 16.69 1.31 8.93
C LEU A 399 17.30 1.78 10.25
N THR A 400 16.48 2.34 11.13
CA THR A 400 16.92 2.74 12.47
C THR A 400 17.38 1.52 13.26
N ALA A 401 18.48 1.65 14.01
CA ALA A 401 18.99 0.56 14.83
C ALA A 401 17.91 0.00 15.76
N GLY A 402 17.70 -1.32 15.70
CA GLY A 402 16.67 -2.02 16.48
C GLY A 402 15.26 -1.99 15.86
N ALA A 403 15.07 -1.35 14.72
CA ALA A 403 13.80 -1.40 14.00
C ALA A 403 13.70 -2.63 13.09
N PHE A 404 12.50 -3.15 12.91
CA PHE A 404 12.20 -4.22 11.95
C PHE A 404 12.10 -3.66 10.52
N ARG A 405 12.37 -4.50 9.53
CA ARG A 405 12.23 -4.15 8.09
C ARG A 405 10.80 -3.81 7.69
N HIS A 406 9.83 -4.35 8.42
CA HIS A 406 8.41 -4.11 8.15
C HIS A 406 7.65 -3.86 9.45
N SER A 407 6.68 -2.96 9.43
CA SER A 407 5.87 -2.59 10.61
C SER A 407 5.00 -3.73 11.16
N ASP A 408 4.70 -4.74 10.32
CA ASP A 408 3.90 -5.90 10.70
C ASP A 408 4.74 -7.05 11.24
N HIS A 409 6.08 -6.96 11.23
CA HIS A 409 6.91 -7.98 11.84
C HIS A 409 6.74 -7.96 13.35
N ARG A 410 6.56 -9.13 13.94
CA ARG A 410 6.50 -9.35 15.38
C ARG A 410 7.85 -9.70 15.95
N PHE A 411 8.71 -10.25 15.11
CA PHE A 411 10.11 -10.54 15.37
C PHE A 411 10.90 -10.60 14.05
N GLU A 412 12.18 -10.47 14.15
CA GLU A 412 13.14 -10.82 13.10
C GLU A 412 14.29 -11.57 13.77
N TRP A 413 14.57 -12.77 13.31
CA TRP A 413 15.55 -13.64 13.93
C TRP A 413 16.93 -13.53 13.29
N THR A 414 17.97 -13.62 14.13
CA THR A 414 19.33 -13.94 13.71
C THR A 414 19.39 -15.35 13.13
N ARG A 415 20.47 -15.69 12.43
CA ARG A 415 20.69 -17.05 11.92
C ARG A 415 20.64 -18.08 13.04
N ALA A 416 21.32 -17.81 14.16
CA ALA A 416 21.37 -18.71 15.31
C ALA A 416 19.98 -18.95 15.93
N GLU A 417 19.15 -17.91 16.07
CA GLU A 417 17.79 -18.05 16.59
C GLU A 417 16.89 -18.86 15.65
N PHE A 418 16.95 -18.59 14.34
CA PHE A 418 16.19 -19.34 13.35
C PHE A 418 16.62 -20.81 13.30
N GLU A 419 17.92 -21.10 13.30
CA GLU A 419 18.45 -22.45 13.33
C GLU A 419 18.06 -23.19 14.60
N ALA A 420 18.11 -22.55 15.77
CA ALA A 420 17.69 -23.13 17.04
C ALA A 420 16.19 -23.46 17.04
N TRP A 421 15.35 -22.54 16.55
CA TRP A 421 13.91 -22.77 16.40
C TRP A 421 13.62 -23.93 15.44
N ALA A 422 14.22 -23.92 14.26
CA ALA A 422 14.00 -24.95 13.25
C ALA A 422 14.53 -26.32 13.70
N GLY A 423 15.67 -26.36 14.40
CA GLY A 423 16.22 -27.57 14.99
C GLY A 423 15.30 -28.21 16.07
N ARG A 424 14.71 -27.35 16.92
CA ARG A 424 13.70 -27.78 17.90
C ARG A 424 12.48 -28.41 17.21
N ILE A 425 11.96 -27.78 16.16
CA ILE A 425 10.83 -28.28 15.38
C ILE A 425 11.18 -29.61 14.71
N ALA A 426 12.35 -29.70 14.09
CA ALA A 426 12.82 -30.92 13.44
C ALA A 426 12.90 -32.09 14.43
N ALA A 427 13.46 -31.86 15.59
CA ALA A 427 13.57 -32.89 16.65
C ALA A 427 12.18 -33.30 17.18
N GLN A 428 11.30 -32.33 17.47
CA GLN A 428 9.98 -32.58 18.04
C GLN A 428 9.06 -33.36 17.09
N PHE A 429 9.07 -33.05 15.80
CA PHE A 429 8.13 -33.61 14.82
C PHE A 429 8.78 -34.67 13.90
N ARG A 430 10.03 -35.05 14.16
CA ARG A 430 10.80 -36.06 13.40
C ARG A 430 10.98 -35.67 11.93
N TYR A 431 11.52 -34.48 11.70
CA TYR A 431 12.03 -34.02 10.42
C TYR A 431 13.55 -33.89 10.50
N SER A 432 14.21 -33.99 9.37
CA SER A 432 15.53 -33.40 9.17
C SER A 432 15.40 -31.98 8.69
N VAL A 433 16.34 -31.10 9.03
CA VAL A 433 16.35 -29.71 8.58
C VAL A 433 17.70 -29.32 7.99
N THR A 434 17.68 -28.59 6.89
CA THR A 434 18.88 -27.99 6.27
C THR A 434 18.60 -26.51 5.98
N PHE A 435 19.67 -25.69 6.02
CA PHE A 435 19.56 -24.24 5.87
C PHE A 435 20.24 -23.75 4.60
N ARG A 436 19.68 -22.70 3.98
CA ARG A 436 20.27 -22.02 2.83
C ARG A 436 20.14 -20.50 3.02
N PRO A 437 21.23 -19.71 2.80
CA PRO A 437 21.13 -18.26 2.72
C PRO A 437 20.45 -17.85 1.40
N LEU A 438 19.70 -16.75 1.41
CA LEU A 438 19.00 -16.23 0.22
C LEU A 438 19.30 -14.75 0.00
N GLY A 439 19.77 -14.40 -1.19
CA GLY A 439 20.16 -13.07 -1.60
C GLY A 439 21.68 -12.84 -1.54
N ASP A 440 22.09 -11.58 -1.61
CA ASP A 440 23.50 -11.18 -1.63
C ASP A 440 24.17 -11.55 -0.31
N TYR A 441 25.19 -12.42 -0.38
CA TYR A 441 25.86 -12.95 0.80
C TYR A 441 26.99 -12.02 1.26
N ASP A 442 27.02 -11.73 2.55
CA ASP A 442 28.09 -11.00 3.24
C ASP A 442 28.75 -11.94 4.26
N GLU A 443 30.07 -11.94 4.33
CA GLU A 443 30.82 -12.86 5.18
C GLU A 443 30.53 -12.69 6.69
N THR A 444 30.18 -11.47 7.11
CA THR A 444 29.94 -11.14 8.51
C THR A 444 28.49 -11.42 8.93
N VAL A 445 27.55 -10.90 8.17
CA VAL A 445 26.11 -10.91 8.54
C VAL A 445 25.28 -11.90 7.72
N GLY A 446 25.90 -12.66 6.82
CA GLY A 446 25.23 -13.64 5.97
C GLY A 446 24.41 -13.00 4.84
N ALA A 447 23.32 -13.64 4.46
CA ALA A 447 22.40 -13.13 3.44
C ALA A 447 21.19 -12.42 4.05
N PRO A 448 20.49 -11.55 3.29
CA PRO A 448 19.33 -10.79 3.79
C PRO A 448 18.12 -11.66 4.17
N SER A 449 18.03 -12.86 3.63
CA SER A 449 17.02 -13.87 4.00
C SER A 449 17.64 -15.22 4.25
N GLN A 450 16.91 -16.03 4.97
CA GLN A 450 17.30 -17.39 5.37
C GLN A 450 16.16 -18.37 5.07
N LEU A 451 16.52 -19.60 4.70
CA LEU A 451 15.60 -20.66 4.34
C LEU A 451 15.89 -21.91 5.16
N ALA A 452 14.85 -22.52 5.69
CA ALA A 452 14.87 -23.86 6.28
C ALA A 452 14.08 -24.83 5.40
N LEU A 453 14.73 -25.93 5.02
CA LEU A 453 14.13 -27.04 4.30
C LEU A 453 14.00 -28.23 5.24
N PHE A 454 12.76 -28.55 5.62
CA PHE A 454 12.42 -29.71 6.43
C PHE A 454 12.00 -30.88 5.55
N LYS A 455 12.46 -32.09 5.88
CA LYS A 455 12.03 -33.33 5.24
C LYS A 455 11.72 -34.39 6.29
N THR A 456 10.63 -35.13 6.10
CA THR A 456 10.37 -36.28 6.95
C THR A 456 11.52 -37.28 6.82
N SER A 457 12.02 -37.76 7.95
CA SER A 457 12.96 -38.89 7.93
C SER A 457 12.27 -40.07 7.25
N ALA A 458 12.89 -40.61 6.20
CA ALA A 458 12.42 -41.85 5.62
C ALA A 458 12.36 -42.93 6.70
N SER A 459 11.18 -43.56 6.89
CA SER A 459 10.99 -44.68 7.80
C SER A 459 11.77 -45.87 7.33
#